data_e6caa53ff5ba863cf1b0a8de46624145
#
_entry.id   e6caa53ff5ba863cf1b0a8de46624145
#
_cell.length_a   1.000
_cell.length_b   1.000
_cell.length_c   1.000
_cell.angle_alpha   90.00
_cell.angle_beta   90.00
_cell.angle_gamma   90.00
#
_symmetry.space_group_name_H-M   'P 1'
#
loop_
_entity.id
_entity.type
_entity.pdbx_description
1 polymer ?
#
loop_
_entity_poly.entity_id
_entity_poly.type
_entity_poly.pdbx_seq_one_letter_code
_entity_poly.pdbx_strand_id
1 'polypeptide(L)'
;MRTCSCEASGLRLARHAPASQLQVRSGEMVGLAGLAGSGVIEVGEVLAGARKAFAGSLRLGGKRYASGRRVAARRLGVGFVPVDRHADALFGGMSALANTTVCVAGQVSRLGWLRRGAERSLGERWLRQLRLHPQQPQADVAHFSGGNQQKVVVARSLAIDGLRLVIALEPTRGVDVGARAVIHDALRAAAARGVAVVIASSDLDEICALCQRVYLVSGQSIRAELQAPSSASLADGIANLAQEH
;
A
#
# COMPACT_ATOMS: atom_id res chain seq x y z
N MET A 1 14.17 20.51 -0.26
CA MET A 1 12.83 20.26 0.36
C MET A 1 12.16 19.12 -0.40
N ARG A 2 11.71 18.06 0.28
CA ARG A 2 10.89 17.00 -0.36
C ARG A 2 9.52 17.58 -0.67
N THR A 3 9.09 17.51 -1.93
CA THR A 3 7.75 17.96 -2.34
C THR A 3 6.67 17.04 -1.78
N CYS A 4 5.50 17.58 -1.44
CA CYS A 4 4.36 16.77 -1.03
C CYS A 4 3.90 15.89 -2.20
N SER A 5 3.87 14.57 -1.99
CA SER A 5 3.44 13.62 -3.01
C SER A 5 1.95 13.32 -2.91
N CYS A 6 1.43 13.11 -1.68
CA CYS A 6 0.02 12.80 -1.44
C CYS A 6 -0.53 13.72 -0.34
N GLU A 7 -1.72 14.25 -0.56
CA GLU A 7 -2.48 15.06 0.40
C GLU A 7 -3.91 14.56 0.50
N ALA A 8 -4.38 14.41 1.73
CA ALA A 8 -5.79 14.25 2.05
C ALA A 8 -6.22 15.44 2.92
N SER A 9 -7.24 16.18 2.50
CA SER A 9 -7.71 17.37 3.19
C SER A 9 -9.19 17.26 3.49
N GLY A 10 -9.56 17.53 4.75
CA GLY A 10 -10.94 17.44 5.21
C GLY A 10 -11.54 16.04 5.09
N LEU A 11 -10.69 15.00 5.17
CA LEU A 11 -11.11 13.62 4.98
C LEU A 11 -12.03 13.17 6.11
N ARG A 12 -13.21 12.67 5.77
CA ARG A 12 -14.17 12.06 6.68
C ARG A 12 -14.51 10.66 6.18
N LEU A 13 -14.36 9.66 7.03
CA LEU A 13 -14.71 8.27 6.70
C LEU A 13 -16.22 8.02 6.87
N ALA A 14 -16.83 8.67 7.85
CA ALA A 14 -18.26 8.61 8.13
C ALA A 14 -18.85 10.02 8.35
N ARG A 15 -20.19 10.11 8.36
CA ARG A 15 -20.91 11.39 8.50
C ARG A 15 -20.52 12.16 9.78
N HIS A 16 -20.34 11.43 10.88
CA HIS A 16 -20.05 12.00 12.20
C HIS A 16 -18.56 11.99 12.55
N ALA A 17 -17.72 11.37 11.72
CA ALA A 17 -16.28 11.35 11.96
C ALA A 17 -15.68 12.76 11.81
N PRO A 18 -14.76 13.17 12.69
CA PRO A 18 -14.03 14.42 12.54
C PRO A 18 -13.27 14.48 11.21
N ALA A 19 -13.08 15.68 10.69
CA ALA A 19 -12.31 15.90 9.48
C ALA A 19 -10.82 15.68 9.77
N SER A 20 -10.18 14.86 8.94
CA SER A 20 -8.76 14.51 9.05
C SER A 20 -7.93 15.17 7.96
N GLN A 21 -6.65 15.38 8.26
CA GLN A 21 -5.63 15.78 7.31
C GLN A 21 -4.48 14.80 7.32
N LEU A 22 -3.92 14.52 6.15
CA LEU A 22 -2.75 13.67 6.00
C LEU A 22 -1.91 14.18 4.84
N GLN A 23 -0.60 14.20 5.02
CA GLN A 23 0.37 14.52 3.98
C GLN A 23 1.49 13.50 3.98
N VAL A 24 1.91 13.08 2.78
CA VAL A 24 3.07 12.20 2.60
C VAL A 24 3.98 12.83 1.56
N ARG A 25 5.25 12.95 1.89
CA ARG A 25 6.25 13.54 1.01
C ARG A 25 6.84 12.49 0.07
N SER A 26 7.39 12.94 -1.04
CA SER A 26 8.13 12.07 -1.96
C SER A 26 9.29 11.38 -1.25
N GLY A 27 9.39 10.05 -1.38
CA GLY A 27 10.41 9.24 -0.73
C GLY A 27 10.24 9.09 0.79
N GLU A 28 9.09 9.45 1.34
CA GLU A 28 8.77 9.26 2.74
C GLU A 28 8.01 7.96 2.96
N MET A 29 8.28 7.29 4.06
CA MET A 29 7.50 6.16 4.56
C MET A 29 6.76 6.60 5.81
N VAL A 30 5.42 6.56 5.77
CA VAL A 30 4.54 7.01 6.85
C VAL A 30 3.69 5.85 7.33
N GLY A 31 3.57 5.69 8.64
CA GLY A 31 2.72 4.70 9.28
C GLY A 31 1.30 5.21 9.52
N LEU A 32 0.36 4.30 9.50
CA LEU A 32 -0.97 4.45 10.08
C LEU A 32 -1.10 3.42 11.20
N ALA A 33 -1.41 3.85 12.41
CA ALA A 33 -1.55 2.97 13.57
C ALA A 33 -2.80 3.33 14.39
N GLY A 34 -3.36 2.35 15.07
CA GLY A 34 -4.54 2.48 15.91
C GLY A 34 -5.09 1.12 16.32
N LEU A 35 -6.10 1.10 17.17
CA LEU A 35 -6.77 -0.14 17.55
C LEU A 35 -7.53 -0.76 16.38
N ALA A 36 -7.81 -2.06 16.48
CA ALA A 36 -8.71 -2.73 15.55
C ALA A 36 -10.06 -2.01 15.50
N GLY A 37 -10.56 -1.73 14.29
CA GLY A 37 -11.80 -0.98 14.10
C GLY A 37 -11.70 0.55 14.27
N SER A 38 -10.50 1.08 14.53
CA SER A 38 -10.31 2.54 14.68
C SER A 38 -10.45 3.33 13.39
N GLY A 39 -10.42 2.66 12.22
CA GLY A 39 -10.45 3.30 10.89
C GLY A 39 -9.12 3.32 10.15
N VAL A 40 -8.07 2.69 10.69
CA VAL A 40 -6.72 2.62 10.06
C VAL A 40 -6.79 2.05 8.64
N ILE A 41 -7.45 0.92 8.49
CA ILE A 41 -7.58 0.23 7.19
C ILE A 41 -8.40 1.09 6.23
N GLU A 42 -9.50 1.65 6.69
CA GLU A 42 -10.40 2.49 5.90
C GLU A 42 -9.69 3.75 5.39
N VAL A 43 -8.86 4.41 6.21
CA VAL A 43 -8.02 5.53 5.77
C VAL A 43 -7.13 5.08 4.61
N GLY A 44 -6.42 3.97 4.76
CA GLY A 44 -5.55 3.44 3.70
C GLY A 44 -6.31 3.10 2.42
N GLU A 45 -7.47 2.43 2.53
CA GLU A 45 -8.33 2.10 1.38
C GLU A 45 -8.84 3.36 0.66
N VAL A 46 -9.19 4.41 1.40
CA VAL A 46 -9.60 5.69 0.81
C VAL A 46 -8.44 6.33 0.05
N LEU A 47 -7.23 6.36 0.62
CA LEU A 47 -6.03 6.85 -0.06
C LEU A 47 -5.68 6.03 -1.30
N ALA A 48 -5.91 4.72 -1.28
CA ALA A 48 -5.73 3.84 -2.44
C ALA A 48 -6.82 4.02 -3.51
N GLY A 49 -7.89 4.77 -3.21
CA GLY A 49 -9.08 4.86 -4.05
C GLY A 49 -9.94 3.59 -4.05
N ALA A 50 -9.71 2.66 -3.12
CA ALA A 50 -10.46 1.41 -3.00
C ALA A 50 -11.81 1.62 -2.29
N ARG A 51 -11.86 2.56 -1.35
CA ARG A 51 -13.06 2.94 -0.59
C ARG A 51 -13.46 4.38 -0.87
N LYS A 52 -14.76 4.65 -0.90
CA LYS A 52 -15.28 6.02 -0.99
C LYS A 52 -15.28 6.67 0.39
N ALA A 53 -14.69 7.87 0.49
CA ALA A 53 -14.81 8.72 1.67
C ALA A 53 -16.20 9.36 1.72
N PHE A 54 -16.68 9.69 2.92
CA PHE A 54 -17.90 10.47 3.10
C PHE A 54 -17.69 11.90 2.60
N ALA A 55 -16.57 12.52 2.94
CA ALA A 55 -16.19 13.88 2.51
C ALA A 55 -14.66 14.02 2.43
N GLY A 56 -14.22 15.13 1.85
CA GLY A 56 -12.82 15.49 1.71
C GLY A 56 -12.30 15.42 0.29
N SER A 57 -11.02 15.70 0.13
CA SER A 57 -10.34 15.69 -1.16
C SER A 57 -8.99 15.02 -1.07
N LEU A 58 -8.63 14.30 -2.14
CA LEU A 58 -7.34 13.64 -2.30
C LEU A 58 -6.57 14.28 -3.45
N ARG A 59 -5.27 14.48 -3.25
CA ARG A 59 -4.34 14.94 -4.29
C ARG A 59 -3.11 14.07 -4.35
N LEU A 60 -2.59 13.81 -5.54
CA LEU A 60 -1.33 13.12 -5.76
C LEU A 60 -0.51 13.92 -6.79
N GLY A 61 0.66 14.40 -6.37
CA GLY A 61 1.48 15.28 -7.19
C GLY A 61 0.72 16.52 -7.67
N GLY A 62 -0.10 17.13 -6.81
CA GLY A 62 -0.96 18.28 -7.09
C GLY A 62 -2.26 17.97 -7.86
N LYS A 63 -2.41 16.78 -8.46
CA LYS A 63 -3.61 16.38 -9.20
C LYS A 63 -4.66 15.78 -8.27
N ARG A 64 -5.91 16.26 -8.35
CA ARG A 64 -7.04 15.68 -7.59
C ARG A 64 -7.42 14.30 -8.14
N TYR A 65 -7.78 13.39 -7.24
CA TYR A 65 -8.43 12.14 -7.59
C TYR A 65 -9.56 11.83 -6.60
N ALA A 66 -10.51 11.04 -7.05
CA ALA A 66 -11.67 10.69 -6.25
C ALA A 66 -11.42 9.39 -5.47
N SER A 67 -11.79 9.38 -4.19
CA SER A 67 -11.93 8.15 -3.41
C SER A 67 -13.00 7.23 -4.03
N GLY A 68 -12.87 5.91 -3.85
CA GLY A 68 -13.74 4.93 -4.50
C GLY A 68 -13.55 4.78 -6.02
N ARG A 69 -12.47 5.33 -6.58
CA ARG A 69 -12.12 5.25 -8.01
C ARG A 69 -10.73 4.65 -8.20
N ARG A 70 -10.57 3.37 -7.82
CA ARG A 70 -9.27 2.66 -7.82
C ARG A 70 -8.53 2.72 -9.16
N VAL A 71 -9.25 2.56 -10.28
CA VAL A 71 -8.63 2.64 -11.62
C VAL A 71 -8.06 4.03 -11.89
N ALA A 72 -8.75 5.09 -11.49
CA ALA A 72 -8.27 6.46 -11.63
C ALA A 72 -7.05 6.72 -10.73
N ALA A 73 -7.07 6.29 -9.48
CA ALA A 73 -5.94 6.38 -8.55
C ALA A 73 -4.70 5.65 -9.14
N ARG A 74 -4.87 4.41 -9.62
CA ARG A 74 -3.80 3.65 -10.26
C ARG A 74 -3.20 4.38 -11.48
N ARG A 75 -4.04 4.97 -12.34
CA ARG A 75 -3.55 5.75 -13.50
C ARG A 75 -2.73 6.97 -13.11
N LEU A 76 -2.91 7.49 -11.90
CA LEU A 76 -2.09 8.58 -11.35
C LEU A 76 -0.81 8.07 -10.68
N GLY A 77 -0.61 6.76 -10.58
CA GLY A 77 0.57 6.16 -9.98
C GLY A 77 0.36 5.72 -8.52
N VAL A 78 -0.85 5.31 -8.12
CA VAL A 78 -1.12 4.70 -6.82
C VAL A 78 -1.04 3.18 -6.91
N GLY A 79 -0.06 2.57 -6.22
CA GLY A 79 0.03 1.15 -5.94
C GLY A 79 -0.72 0.79 -4.66
N PHE A 80 -1.29 -0.41 -4.60
CA PHE A 80 -2.08 -0.85 -3.45
C PHE A 80 -1.86 -2.31 -3.12
N VAL A 81 -1.50 -2.56 -1.88
CA VAL A 81 -1.43 -3.89 -1.25
C VAL A 81 -2.55 -3.95 -0.22
N PRO A 82 -3.64 -4.71 -0.47
CA PRO A 82 -4.77 -4.82 0.45
C PRO A 82 -4.47 -5.78 1.61
N VAL A 83 -5.33 -5.75 2.64
CA VAL A 83 -5.24 -6.64 3.81
C VAL A 83 -5.45 -8.10 3.42
N ASP A 84 -6.51 -8.37 2.65
CA ASP A 84 -6.83 -9.72 2.17
C ASP A 84 -6.36 -9.89 0.72
N ARG A 85 -5.24 -10.61 0.57
CA ARG A 85 -4.69 -10.90 -0.76
C ARG A 85 -5.56 -11.83 -1.59
N HIS A 86 -6.32 -12.72 -0.97
CA HIS A 86 -7.14 -13.69 -1.69
C HIS A 86 -8.44 -13.07 -2.19
N ALA A 87 -9.11 -12.29 -1.34
CA ALA A 87 -10.35 -11.62 -1.73
C ALA A 87 -10.11 -10.44 -2.68
N ASP A 88 -9.04 -9.64 -2.47
CA ASP A 88 -8.91 -8.32 -3.09
C ASP A 88 -7.77 -8.18 -4.09
N ALA A 89 -6.85 -9.16 -4.14
CA ALA A 89 -5.66 -9.00 -4.95
C ALA A 89 -5.38 -10.19 -5.89
N LEU A 90 -5.39 -11.42 -5.44
CA LEU A 90 -4.95 -12.54 -6.24
C LEU A 90 -6.09 -13.09 -7.13
N PHE A 91 -5.72 -13.48 -8.34
CA PHE A 91 -6.57 -14.22 -9.25
C PHE A 91 -6.11 -15.68 -9.27
N GLY A 92 -6.78 -16.54 -8.51
CA GLY A 92 -6.57 -17.99 -8.59
C GLY A 92 -6.80 -18.52 -9.99
N GLY A 93 -6.10 -19.58 -10.38
CA GLY A 93 -6.12 -20.10 -11.75
C GLY A 93 -5.28 -19.28 -12.75
N MET A 94 -4.67 -18.18 -12.31
CA MET A 94 -3.72 -17.41 -13.13
C MET A 94 -2.29 -17.56 -12.60
N SER A 95 -1.32 -17.51 -13.51
CA SER A 95 0.09 -17.59 -13.13
C SER A 95 0.55 -16.42 -12.25
N ALA A 96 1.63 -16.61 -11.47
CA ALA A 96 2.24 -15.54 -10.70
C ALA A 96 2.66 -14.37 -11.59
N LEU A 97 3.14 -14.63 -12.80
CA LEU A 97 3.48 -13.61 -13.81
C LEU A 97 2.25 -12.79 -14.21
N ALA A 98 1.17 -13.45 -14.61
CA ALA A 98 -0.07 -12.77 -15.00
C ALA A 98 -0.66 -11.97 -13.84
N ASN A 99 -0.64 -12.53 -12.63
CA ASN A 99 -1.01 -11.83 -11.42
C ASN A 99 -0.18 -10.56 -11.17
N THR A 100 1.12 -10.59 -11.45
CA THR A 100 2.01 -9.42 -11.32
C THR A 100 1.67 -8.33 -12.35
N THR A 101 1.32 -8.71 -13.58
CA THR A 101 1.20 -7.78 -14.71
C THR A 101 -0.22 -7.31 -15.00
N VAL A 102 -1.26 -7.96 -14.47
CA VAL A 102 -2.67 -7.65 -14.77
C VAL A 102 -3.04 -6.18 -14.56
N CYS A 103 -2.51 -5.55 -13.52
CA CYS A 103 -2.78 -4.13 -13.25
C CYS A 103 -2.05 -3.17 -14.20
N VAL A 104 -1.07 -3.65 -14.94
CA VAL A 104 -0.22 -2.89 -15.84
C VAL A 104 -0.30 -3.39 -17.29
N ALA A 105 -1.32 -4.18 -17.61
CA ALA A 105 -1.53 -4.74 -18.95
C ALA A 105 -1.47 -3.68 -20.05
N GLY A 106 -1.95 -2.46 -19.79
CA GLY A 106 -1.84 -1.35 -20.74
C GLY A 106 -0.40 -0.92 -21.07
N GLN A 107 0.56 -1.13 -20.16
CA GLN A 107 1.98 -0.81 -20.39
C GLN A 107 2.67 -1.82 -21.32
N VAL A 108 2.16 -3.05 -21.34
CA VAL A 108 2.69 -4.16 -22.13
C VAL A 108 1.82 -4.52 -23.33
N SER A 109 0.84 -3.66 -23.64
CA SER A 109 -0.05 -3.80 -24.79
C SER A 109 0.25 -2.74 -25.87
N ARG A 110 -0.04 -3.06 -27.13
CA ARG A 110 0.00 -2.11 -28.25
C ARG A 110 -1.23 -2.34 -29.12
N LEU A 111 -1.97 -1.27 -29.41
CA LEU A 111 -3.22 -1.33 -30.20
C LEU A 111 -4.24 -2.35 -29.65
N GLY A 112 -4.33 -2.49 -28.32
CA GLY A 112 -5.22 -3.45 -27.67
C GLY A 112 -4.68 -4.88 -27.55
N TRP A 113 -3.56 -5.21 -28.20
CA TRP A 113 -2.96 -6.53 -28.16
C TRP A 113 -1.86 -6.63 -27.10
N LEU A 114 -1.96 -7.63 -26.24
CA LEU A 114 -0.96 -7.92 -25.22
C LEU A 114 0.33 -8.44 -25.88
N ARG A 115 1.43 -7.75 -25.65
CA ARG A 115 2.77 -8.15 -26.10
C ARG A 115 3.37 -9.12 -25.10
N ARG A 116 3.18 -10.43 -25.31
CA ARG A 116 3.59 -11.48 -24.38
C ARG A 116 5.07 -11.43 -23.98
N GLY A 117 5.97 -11.05 -24.89
CA GLY A 117 7.39 -10.87 -24.57
C GLY A 117 7.64 -9.71 -23.60
N ALA A 118 6.96 -8.57 -23.78
CA ALA A 118 7.07 -7.42 -22.88
C ALA A 118 6.44 -7.72 -21.51
N GLU A 119 5.29 -8.38 -21.50
CA GLU A 119 4.64 -8.85 -20.27
C GLU A 119 5.56 -9.78 -19.48
N ARG A 120 6.12 -10.79 -20.15
CA ARG A 120 7.04 -11.74 -19.54
C ARG A 120 8.26 -11.04 -18.95
N SER A 121 8.91 -10.17 -19.73
CA SER A 121 10.09 -9.43 -19.27
C SER A 121 9.79 -8.57 -18.04
N LEU A 122 8.65 -7.85 -18.04
CA LEU A 122 8.22 -7.04 -16.91
C LEU A 122 7.93 -7.89 -15.67
N GLY A 123 7.10 -8.94 -15.82
CA GLY A 123 6.69 -9.79 -14.70
C GLY A 123 7.89 -10.54 -14.09
N GLU A 124 8.73 -11.18 -14.91
CA GLU A 124 9.91 -11.89 -14.42
C GLU A 124 10.91 -10.96 -13.71
N ARG A 125 11.09 -9.72 -14.21
CA ARG A 125 11.94 -8.73 -13.53
C ARG A 125 11.46 -8.47 -12.10
N TRP A 126 10.17 -8.19 -11.91
CA TRP A 126 9.60 -7.91 -10.60
C TRP A 126 9.60 -9.13 -9.69
N LEU A 127 9.26 -10.32 -10.21
CA LEU A 127 9.27 -11.57 -9.43
C LEU A 127 10.68 -11.96 -8.99
N ARG A 128 11.71 -11.72 -9.82
CA ARG A 128 13.12 -11.87 -9.42
C ARG A 128 13.52 -10.88 -8.34
N GLN A 129 13.12 -9.60 -8.48
CA GLN A 129 13.42 -8.57 -7.48
C GLN A 129 12.79 -8.89 -6.12
N LEU A 130 11.58 -9.46 -6.09
CA LEU A 130 10.90 -9.94 -4.88
C LEU A 130 11.36 -11.36 -4.48
N ARG A 131 12.39 -11.93 -5.13
CA ARG A 131 12.94 -13.26 -4.82
C ARG A 131 11.84 -14.31 -4.72
N LEU A 132 10.96 -14.40 -5.73
CA LEU A 132 9.93 -15.45 -5.79
C LEU A 132 10.61 -16.83 -5.74
N HIS A 133 10.10 -17.72 -4.89
CA HIS A 133 10.62 -19.08 -4.78
C HIS A 133 9.46 -20.10 -4.66
N PRO A 134 9.44 -21.18 -5.47
CA PRO A 134 10.37 -21.47 -6.56
C PRO A 134 10.26 -20.45 -7.71
N GLN A 135 11.35 -20.32 -8.50
CA GLN A 135 11.36 -19.39 -9.65
C GLN A 135 10.55 -19.96 -10.83
N GLN A 136 9.26 -20.10 -10.64
CA GLN A 136 8.30 -20.64 -11.61
C GLN A 136 7.21 -19.58 -11.90
N PRO A 137 7.54 -18.48 -12.62
CA PRO A 137 6.61 -17.38 -12.84
C PRO A 137 5.33 -17.77 -13.57
N GLN A 138 5.36 -18.88 -14.33
CA GLN A 138 4.20 -19.41 -15.07
C GLN A 138 3.31 -20.33 -14.23
N ALA A 139 3.76 -20.75 -13.04
CA ALA A 139 2.93 -21.58 -12.16
C ALA A 139 1.75 -20.76 -11.61
N ASP A 140 0.63 -21.46 -11.37
CA ASP A 140 -0.55 -20.85 -10.73
C ASP A 140 -0.15 -20.26 -9.37
N VAL A 141 -0.59 -19.03 -9.12
CA VAL A 141 -0.31 -18.30 -7.89
C VAL A 141 -0.84 -19.04 -6.65
N ALA A 142 -1.89 -19.83 -6.80
CA ALA A 142 -2.45 -20.65 -5.72
C ALA A 142 -1.50 -21.72 -5.18
N HIS A 143 -0.53 -22.16 -5.99
CA HIS A 143 0.45 -23.20 -5.59
C HIS A 143 1.62 -22.62 -4.79
N PHE A 144 1.74 -21.32 -4.66
CA PHE A 144 2.80 -20.70 -3.87
C PHE A 144 2.42 -20.58 -2.40
N SER A 145 3.45 -20.59 -1.53
CA SER A 145 3.26 -20.26 -0.11
C SER A 145 2.69 -18.85 0.09
N GLY A 146 2.07 -18.60 1.23
CA GLY A 146 1.51 -17.29 1.56
C GLY A 146 2.52 -16.15 1.41
N GLY A 147 3.77 -16.37 1.82
CA GLY A 147 4.84 -15.38 1.65
C GLY A 147 5.16 -15.08 0.18
N ASN A 148 5.17 -16.08 -0.69
CA ASN A 148 5.39 -15.86 -2.12
C ASN A 148 4.16 -15.26 -2.81
N GLN A 149 2.96 -15.61 -2.41
CA GLN A 149 1.73 -14.94 -2.85
C GLN A 149 1.76 -13.44 -2.51
N GLN A 150 2.17 -13.10 -1.30
CA GLN A 150 2.30 -11.70 -0.86
C GLN A 150 3.34 -10.94 -1.69
N LYS A 151 4.48 -11.57 -1.99
CA LYS A 151 5.49 -11.00 -2.90
C LYS A 151 4.91 -10.69 -4.29
N VAL A 152 4.03 -11.54 -4.83
CA VAL A 152 3.34 -11.29 -6.10
C VAL A 152 2.45 -10.05 -6.02
N VAL A 153 1.69 -9.88 -4.92
CA VAL A 153 0.83 -8.70 -4.70
C VAL A 153 1.67 -7.42 -4.59
N VAL A 154 2.78 -7.46 -3.84
CA VAL A 154 3.72 -6.33 -3.74
C VAL A 154 4.36 -6.03 -5.10
N ALA A 155 4.83 -7.06 -5.83
CA ALA A 155 5.39 -6.91 -7.18
C ALA A 155 4.42 -6.20 -8.12
N ARG A 156 3.14 -6.61 -8.14
CA ARG A 156 2.05 -5.95 -8.91
C ARG A 156 1.93 -4.48 -8.59
N SER A 157 1.97 -4.14 -7.30
CA SER A 157 1.80 -2.76 -6.84
C SER A 157 2.98 -1.88 -7.23
N LEU A 158 4.20 -2.44 -7.21
CA LEU A 158 5.44 -1.75 -7.58
C LEU A 158 5.68 -1.70 -9.09
N ALA A 159 5.03 -2.55 -9.89
CA ALA A 159 5.19 -2.61 -11.35
C ALA A 159 4.50 -1.46 -12.10
N ILE A 160 3.73 -0.62 -11.41
CA ILE A 160 3.00 0.51 -12.01
C ILE A 160 4.00 1.53 -12.55
N ASP A 161 3.85 1.89 -13.83
CA ASP A 161 4.62 2.96 -14.44
C ASP A 161 4.24 4.32 -13.86
N GLY A 162 5.23 5.19 -13.65
CA GLY A 162 4.99 6.47 -12.98
C GLY A 162 4.49 6.33 -11.56
N LEU A 163 4.84 5.24 -10.85
CA LEU A 163 4.48 5.00 -9.46
C LEU A 163 4.94 6.17 -8.57
N ARG A 164 4.00 6.74 -7.81
CA ARG A 164 4.23 7.90 -6.93
C ARG A 164 3.88 7.63 -5.48
N LEU A 165 2.94 6.70 -5.24
CA LEU A 165 2.43 6.37 -3.93
C LEU A 165 2.18 4.86 -3.85
N VAL A 166 2.62 4.24 -2.76
CA VAL A 166 2.22 2.88 -2.40
C VAL A 166 1.46 2.94 -1.10
N ILE A 167 0.28 2.35 -1.09
CA ILE A 167 -0.49 2.08 0.14
C ILE A 167 -0.38 0.59 0.42
N ALA A 168 0.23 0.22 1.54
CA ALA A 168 0.46 -1.15 1.96
C ALA A 168 -0.25 -1.41 3.29
N LEU A 169 -1.34 -2.17 3.22
CA LEU A 169 -2.14 -2.55 4.39
C LEU A 169 -1.76 -3.97 4.81
N GLU A 170 -1.27 -4.11 6.04
CA GLU A 170 -0.78 -5.38 6.58
C GLU A 170 0.18 -6.12 5.61
N PRO A 171 1.24 -5.44 5.11
CA PRO A 171 2.03 -5.96 3.99
C PRO A 171 2.75 -7.27 4.29
N THR A 172 2.97 -7.58 5.56
CA THR A 172 3.68 -8.80 5.97
C THR A 172 2.84 -9.73 6.84
N ARG A 173 1.52 -9.53 6.87
CA ARG A 173 0.63 -10.39 7.63
C ARG A 173 0.63 -11.82 7.10
N GLY A 174 0.91 -12.77 7.99
CA GLY A 174 0.89 -14.20 7.66
C GLY A 174 2.00 -14.64 6.69
N VAL A 175 3.14 -13.96 6.71
CA VAL A 175 4.33 -14.34 5.95
C VAL A 175 5.48 -14.72 6.90
N ASP A 176 6.40 -15.54 6.40
CA ASP A 176 7.61 -15.91 7.12
C ASP A 176 8.62 -14.75 7.20
N VAL A 177 9.61 -14.89 8.11
CA VAL A 177 10.64 -13.84 8.36
C VAL A 177 11.42 -13.50 7.08
N GLY A 178 11.72 -14.50 6.24
CA GLY A 178 12.45 -14.28 5.00
C GLY A 178 11.65 -13.48 3.98
N ALA A 179 10.36 -13.78 3.83
CA ALA A 179 9.47 -13.02 2.96
C ALA A 179 9.24 -11.60 3.48
N ARG A 180 9.10 -11.40 4.81
CA ARG A 180 9.01 -10.07 5.46
C ARG A 180 10.19 -9.19 5.08
N ALA A 181 11.42 -9.67 5.25
CA ALA A 181 12.62 -8.90 4.92
C ALA A 181 12.64 -8.46 3.45
N VAL A 182 12.31 -9.35 2.52
CA VAL A 182 12.26 -9.03 1.08
C VAL A 182 11.20 -7.97 0.77
N ILE A 183 10.03 -8.03 1.39
CA ILE A 183 8.95 -7.04 1.21
C ILE A 183 9.38 -5.68 1.76
N HIS A 184 9.96 -5.64 2.97
CA HIS A 184 10.49 -4.40 3.57
C HIS A 184 11.54 -3.74 2.66
N ASP A 185 12.50 -4.52 2.16
CA ASP A 185 13.54 -4.02 1.26
C ASP A 185 12.97 -3.47 -0.04
N ALA A 186 11.94 -4.11 -0.59
CA ALA A 186 11.26 -3.63 -1.79
C ALA A 186 10.53 -2.30 -1.55
N LEU A 187 9.87 -2.13 -0.40
CA LEU A 187 9.20 -0.87 -0.02
C LEU A 187 10.23 0.24 0.25
N ARG A 188 11.32 -0.05 0.98
CA ARG A 188 12.43 0.90 1.18
C ARG A 188 13.07 1.32 -0.15
N ALA A 189 13.30 0.37 -1.04
CA ALA A 189 13.83 0.65 -2.37
C ALA A 189 12.89 1.52 -3.22
N ALA A 190 11.57 1.36 -3.09
CA ALA A 190 10.60 2.25 -3.72
C ALA A 190 10.67 3.67 -3.13
N ALA A 191 10.73 3.80 -1.80
CA ALA A 191 10.89 5.10 -1.13
C ALA A 191 12.20 5.79 -1.54
N ALA A 192 13.31 5.07 -1.61
CA ALA A 192 14.60 5.60 -2.05
C ALA A 192 14.57 6.17 -3.48
N ARG A 193 13.68 5.67 -4.34
CA ARG A 193 13.43 6.21 -5.70
C ARG A 193 12.44 7.38 -5.73
N GLY A 194 12.01 7.88 -4.57
CA GLY A 194 11.11 9.03 -4.47
C GLY A 194 9.62 8.66 -4.40
N VAL A 195 9.27 7.38 -4.33
CA VAL A 195 7.88 6.95 -4.13
C VAL A 195 7.47 7.22 -2.69
N ALA A 196 6.33 7.85 -2.46
CA ALA A 196 5.73 7.95 -1.14
C ALA A 196 5.16 6.58 -0.73
N VAL A 197 5.32 6.18 0.53
CA VAL A 197 4.81 4.90 1.03
C VAL A 197 4.00 5.13 2.29
N VAL A 198 2.77 4.61 2.31
CA VAL A 198 1.93 4.56 3.51
C VAL A 198 1.78 3.11 3.91
N ILE A 199 2.08 2.82 5.16
CA ILE A 199 2.02 1.47 5.75
C ILE A 199 1.03 1.48 6.89
N ALA A 200 0.07 0.57 6.86
CA ALA A 200 -0.75 0.24 8.01
C ALA A 200 -0.40 -1.18 8.45
N SER A 201 -0.06 -1.35 9.71
CA SER A 201 0.27 -2.66 10.28
C SER A 201 -0.20 -2.74 11.72
N SER A 202 -0.67 -3.91 12.11
CA SER A 202 -0.92 -4.28 13.51
C SER A 202 0.37 -4.58 14.28
N ASP A 203 1.48 -4.81 13.58
CA ASP A 203 2.83 -5.01 14.14
C ASP A 203 3.50 -3.64 14.31
N LEU A 204 3.51 -3.12 15.56
CA LEU A 204 4.12 -1.82 15.88
C LEU A 204 5.62 -1.79 15.60
N ASP A 205 6.31 -2.91 15.74
CA ASP A 205 7.75 -3.02 15.44
C ASP A 205 7.99 -2.86 13.93
N GLU A 206 7.09 -3.38 13.08
CA GLU A 206 7.12 -3.15 11.63
C GLU A 206 7.00 -1.66 11.31
N ILE A 207 6.04 -0.97 11.92
CA ILE A 207 5.83 0.47 11.74
C ILE A 207 7.07 1.26 12.16
N CYS A 208 7.63 0.96 13.34
CA CYS A 208 8.84 1.64 13.85
C CYS A 208 10.06 1.38 12.98
N ALA A 209 10.22 0.16 12.46
CA ALA A 209 11.35 -0.20 11.61
C ALA A 209 11.33 0.46 10.22
N LEU A 210 10.15 0.84 9.72
CA LEU A 210 9.97 1.32 8.35
C LEU A 210 9.63 2.80 8.26
N CYS A 211 8.89 3.36 9.22
CA CYS A 211 8.26 4.67 9.07
C CYS A 211 9.01 5.76 9.82
N GLN A 212 9.16 6.93 9.20
CA GLN A 212 9.78 8.10 9.81
C GLN A 212 8.79 8.86 10.72
N ARG A 213 7.50 8.74 10.44
CA ARG A 213 6.42 9.29 11.26
C ARG A 213 5.16 8.46 11.11
N VAL A 214 4.26 8.58 12.07
CA VAL A 214 3.04 7.78 12.14
C VAL A 214 1.85 8.67 12.46
N TYR A 215 0.77 8.47 11.74
CA TYR A 215 -0.54 9.02 12.09
C TYR A 215 -1.30 8.03 12.95
N LEU A 216 -1.75 8.48 14.10
CA LEU A 216 -2.62 7.69 14.99
C LEU A 216 -4.08 7.92 14.60
N VAL A 217 -4.80 6.82 14.43
CA VAL A 217 -6.20 6.80 13.99
C VAL A 217 -7.07 6.26 15.12
N SER A 218 -8.13 7.01 15.48
CA SER A 218 -9.16 6.60 16.44
C SER A 218 -10.50 7.22 16.04
N GLY A 219 -11.61 6.53 16.29
CA GLY A 219 -12.95 7.01 15.94
C GLY A 219 -13.08 7.37 14.45
N GLN A 220 -12.49 6.58 13.56
CA GLN A 220 -12.50 6.78 12.10
C GLN A 220 -11.88 8.11 11.64
N SER A 221 -10.98 8.69 12.42
CA SER A 221 -10.28 9.92 12.08
C SER A 221 -8.81 9.88 12.52
N ILE A 222 -7.98 10.68 11.86
CA ILE A 222 -6.59 10.90 12.28
C ILE A 222 -6.63 11.88 13.45
N ARG A 223 -6.08 11.48 14.59
CA ARG A 223 -6.13 12.22 15.85
C ARG A 223 -4.79 12.83 16.23
N ALA A 224 -3.69 12.18 15.90
CA ALA A 224 -2.35 12.65 16.25
C ALA A 224 -1.32 12.21 15.22
N GLU A 225 -0.16 12.85 15.27
CA GLU A 225 1.01 12.51 14.47
C GLU A 225 2.21 12.38 15.39
N LEU A 226 2.96 11.29 15.27
CA LEU A 226 4.19 11.03 16.00
C LEU A 226 5.37 11.03 15.03
N GLN A 227 6.45 11.71 15.42
CA GLN A 227 7.73 11.71 14.70
C GLN A 227 8.68 10.69 15.29
N ALA A 228 9.42 9.99 14.44
CA ALA A 228 10.42 8.97 14.84
C ALA A 228 9.91 8.05 15.98
N PRO A 229 8.78 7.33 15.76
CA PRO A 229 8.11 6.60 16.82
C PRO A 229 8.96 5.43 17.35
N SER A 230 8.84 5.13 18.63
CA SER A 230 9.22 3.85 19.23
C SER A 230 7.97 3.00 19.47
N SER A 231 8.13 1.68 19.62
CA SER A 231 7.02 0.79 19.92
C SER A 231 6.28 1.20 21.21
N ALA A 232 7.01 1.68 22.21
CA ALA A 232 6.45 2.20 23.46
C ALA A 232 5.62 3.48 23.20
N SER A 233 6.17 4.48 22.50
CA SER A 233 5.43 5.72 22.21
C SER A 233 4.20 5.52 21.34
N LEU A 234 4.22 4.52 20.45
CA LEU A 234 3.05 4.13 19.66
C LEU A 234 1.97 3.47 20.54
N ALA A 235 2.39 2.53 21.40
CA ALA A 235 1.47 1.83 22.30
C ALA A 235 0.79 2.82 23.27
N ASP A 236 1.57 3.74 23.88
CA ASP A 236 1.04 4.78 24.76
C ASP A 236 0.10 5.73 24.02
N GLY A 237 0.47 6.19 22.83
CA GLY A 237 -0.37 7.07 22.01
C GLY A 237 -1.70 6.41 21.61
N ILE A 238 -1.69 5.12 21.25
CA ILE A 238 -2.89 4.37 20.92
C ILE A 238 -3.75 4.17 22.17
N ALA A 239 -3.15 3.82 23.32
CA ALA A 239 -3.86 3.63 24.59
C ALA A 239 -4.54 4.92 25.07
N ASN A 240 -3.86 6.05 25.01
CA ASN A 240 -4.42 7.35 25.37
C ASN A 240 -5.64 7.71 24.51
N LEU A 241 -5.57 7.50 23.20
CA LEU A 241 -6.69 7.75 22.29
C LEU A 241 -7.88 6.78 22.49
N ALA A 242 -7.63 5.61 23.05
CA ALA A 242 -8.68 4.65 23.39
C ALA A 242 -9.49 5.06 24.64
N GLN A 243 -8.88 5.81 25.56
CA GLN A 243 -9.54 6.28 26.79
C GLN A 243 -10.39 7.55 26.56
N GLU A 244 -10.21 8.24 25.43
CA GLU A 244 -10.99 9.44 25.07
C GLU A 244 -12.36 9.13 24.43
N HIS A 245 -12.72 7.85 24.31
CA HIS A 245 -13.97 7.34 23.74
C HIS A 245 -14.74 6.46 24.74
#